data_7a3ba49c2a5b3ae17fa799c78d9fbb3a
#
_entry.id   7a3ba49c2a5b3ae17fa799c78d9fbb3a
#
_cell.length_a   1.000
_cell.length_b   1.000
_cell.length_c   1.000
_cell.angle_alpha   90.00
_cell.angle_beta   90.00
_cell.angle_gamma   90.00
#
_symmetry.space_group_name_H-M   'P 1'
#
loop_
_entity.id
_entity.type
_entity.pdbx_description
1 polymer ?
#
loop_
_entity_poly.entity_id
_entity_poly.type
_entity_poly.pdbx_seq_one_letter_code
_entity_poly.pdbx_strand_id
1 'polypeptide(L)'
;MFLGDSNTWGYDPRGYFQRYDLTYIDYLNDLVPGWIFFEDAINGRLLRDVKEDTFDLDLIDLFCVMLGSNDLIHYYDVEQILSFMHELIDSMDKRKLLILCPPILQFDEFRDEIMKLNEAYKVIGVPCLDCNPLDMSFDGVHLSEKGHKELGIKIAEYMKRL
;
A
#
# COMPACT_ATOMS: atom_id res chain seq x y z
N MET A 1 6.06 9.63 -3.28
CA MET A 1 6.77 8.39 -2.88
C MET A 1 5.78 7.33 -2.46
N PHE A 2 5.90 6.12 -2.98
CA PHE A 2 5.07 4.97 -2.60
C PHE A 2 5.94 3.89 -1.97
N LEU A 3 5.69 3.59 -0.71
CA LEU A 3 6.32 2.51 0.05
C LEU A 3 5.35 1.33 0.12
N GLY A 4 5.80 0.14 -0.27
CA GLY A 4 4.93 -1.02 -0.25
C GLY A 4 5.62 -2.36 -0.42
N ASP A 5 4.78 -3.35 -0.61
CA ASP A 5 5.14 -4.74 -0.82
C ASP A 5 5.00 -5.16 -2.31
N SER A 6 4.70 -6.43 -2.55
CA SER A 6 4.49 -6.99 -3.88
C SER A 6 3.32 -6.35 -4.64
N ASN A 7 2.27 -5.88 -3.95
CA ASN A 7 1.17 -5.17 -4.60
C ASN A 7 1.59 -3.78 -5.10
N THR A 8 2.52 -3.12 -4.42
CA THR A 8 3.10 -1.86 -4.90
C THR A 8 4.11 -2.12 -6.01
N TRP A 9 4.96 -3.14 -5.86
CA TRP A 9 5.90 -3.56 -6.91
C TRP A 9 5.19 -4.00 -8.20
N GLY A 10 3.95 -4.46 -8.11
CA GLY A 10 3.16 -4.93 -9.25
C GLY A 10 3.43 -6.38 -9.61
N TYR A 11 3.57 -7.27 -8.62
CA TYR A 11 3.82 -8.69 -8.84
C TYR A 11 2.70 -9.34 -9.66
N ASP A 12 3.11 -10.01 -10.75
CA ASP A 12 2.23 -10.80 -11.61
C ASP A 12 2.33 -12.29 -11.24
N PRO A 13 1.33 -12.89 -10.57
CA PRO A 13 1.41 -14.28 -10.13
C PRO A 13 1.28 -15.31 -11.26
N ARG A 14 1.06 -14.86 -12.53
CA ARG A 14 1.09 -15.74 -13.70
C ARG A 14 2.50 -16.23 -14.05
N GLY A 15 3.53 -15.54 -13.57
CA GLY A 15 4.94 -15.87 -13.80
C GLY A 15 5.80 -15.78 -12.57
N TYR A 16 6.99 -16.41 -12.62
CA TYR A 16 7.94 -16.37 -11.52
C TYR A 16 8.75 -15.07 -11.55
N PHE A 17 8.67 -14.26 -10.49
CA PHE A 17 9.29 -12.92 -10.40
C PHE A 17 8.92 -12.01 -11.59
N GLN A 18 7.70 -12.14 -12.09
CA GLN A 18 7.19 -11.29 -13.15
C GLN A 18 6.47 -10.08 -12.53
N ARG A 19 6.57 -8.94 -13.22
CA ARG A 19 5.86 -7.70 -12.89
C ARG A 19 4.87 -7.40 -14.00
N TYR A 20 3.71 -6.84 -13.66
CA TYR A 20 2.81 -6.27 -14.64
C TYR A 20 3.48 -5.12 -15.41
N ASP A 21 3.14 -4.97 -16.68
CA ASP A 21 3.66 -3.87 -17.52
C ASP A 21 3.22 -2.49 -17.01
N LEU A 22 2.01 -2.42 -16.44
CA LEU A 22 1.44 -1.21 -15.85
C LEU A 22 0.96 -1.49 -14.42
N THR A 23 1.57 -0.80 -13.47
CA THR A 23 1.14 -0.79 -12.07
C THR A 23 0.23 0.40 -11.79
N TYR A 24 -0.35 0.48 -10.60
CA TYR A 24 -1.16 1.62 -10.22
C TYR A 24 -0.37 2.94 -10.20
N ILE A 25 0.95 2.88 -9.98
CA ILE A 25 1.83 4.05 -10.02
C ILE A 25 2.02 4.54 -11.46
N ASP A 26 2.13 3.62 -12.42
CA ASP A 26 2.22 3.98 -13.84
C ASP A 26 0.96 4.70 -14.32
N TYR A 27 -0.22 4.25 -13.89
CA TYR A 27 -1.47 4.96 -14.18
C TYR A 27 -1.51 6.37 -13.59
N LEU A 28 -0.86 6.62 -12.43
CA LEU A 28 -0.83 7.95 -11.81
C LEU A 28 -0.06 8.97 -12.67
N ASN A 29 0.98 8.56 -13.41
CA ASN A 29 1.72 9.46 -14.29
C ASN A 29 0.82 10.15 -15.33
N ASP A 30 -0.17 9.41 -15.83
CA ASP A 30 -1.13 9.95 -16.80
C ASP A 30 -2.29 10.70 -16.14
N LEU A 31 -2.72 10.24 -14.96
CA LEU A 31 -3.94 10.72 -14.30
C LEU A 31 -3.72 11.99 -13.48
N VAL A 32 -2.49 12.22 -13.00
CA VAL A 32 -2.14 13.35 -12.12
C VAL A 32 -0.87 14.05 -12.66
N PRO A 33 -0.95 14.72 -13.80
CA PRO A 33 0.21 15.38 -14.40
C PRO A 33 0.77 16.47 -13.47
N GLY A 34 2.08 16.59 -13.44
CA GLY A 34 2.79 17.56 -12.57
C GLY A 34 3.33 16.97 -11.28
N TRP A 35 3.00 15.71 -10.96
CA TRP A 35 3.64 14.96 -9.90
C TRP A 35 4.75 14.07 -10.46
N ILE A 36 5.79 13.85 -9.66
CA ILE A 36 6.85 12.87 -9.92
C ILE A 36 6.69 11.75 -8.91
N PHE A 37 6.56 10.51 -9.40
CA PHE A 37 6.32 9.35 -8.56
C PHE A 37 7.59 8.53 -8.38
N PHE A 38 7.88 8.16 -7.13
CA PHE A 38 8.94 7.24 -6.76
C PHE A 38 8.32 6.03 -6.08
N GLU A 39 8.92 4.88 -6.30
CA GLU A 39 8.51 3.61 -5.73
C GLU A 39 9.65 3.03 -4.90
N ASP A 40 9.34 2.61 -3.68
CA ASP A 40 10.15 1.71 -2.87
C ASP A 40 9.29 0.51 -2.46
N ALA A 41 9.34 -0.53 -3.26
CA ALA A 41 8.53 -1.71 -3.10
C ALA A 41 9.39 -2.98 -3.11
N ILE A 42 9.17 -3.85 -2.13
CA ILE A 42 9.90 -5.13 -1.99
C ILE A 42 8.88 -6.24 -1.79
N ASN A 43 8.95 -7.27 -2.65
CA ASN A 43 8.09 -8.44 -2.52
C ASN A 43 8.26 -9.09 -1.14
N GLY A 44 7.16 -9.35 -0.44
CA GLY A 44 7.17 -9.94 0.90
C GLY A 44 7.56 -8.98 2.02
N ARG A 45 7.70 -7.66 1.76
CA ARG A 45 8.06 -6.68 2.81
C ARG A 45 7.07 -6.75 3.97
N LEU A 46 7.61 -6.84 5.17
CA LEU A 46 6.89 -6.67 6.43
C LEU A 46 7.00 -5.21 6.88
N LEU A 47 5.96 -4.72 7.55
CA LEU A 47 5.94 -3.35 8.07
C LEU A 47 7.06 -3.10 9.07
N ARG A 48 7.35 -4.09 9.95
CA ARG A 48 8.45 -4.04 10.93
C ARG A 48 9.85 -3.89 10.32
N ASP A 49 10.02 -4.27 9.05
CA ASP A 49 11.31 -4.24 8.37
C ASP A 49 11.57 -2.90 7.65
N VAL A 50 10.61 -1.98 7.72
CA VAL A 50 10.78 -0.61 7.19
C VAL A 50 11.74 0.15 8.08
N LYS A 51 12.83 0.64 7.47
CA LYS A 51 13.84 1.46 8.17
C LYS A 51 13.72 2.91 7.72
N GLU A 52 13.64 3.80 8.69
CA GLU A 52 13.47 5.24 8.51
C GLU A 52 14.64 5.91 7.78
N ASP A 53 15.85 5.40 7.98
CA ASP A 53 17.10 6.01 7.48
C ASP A 53 17.26 5.95 5.94
N THR A 54 16.29 5.38 5.24
CA THR A 54 16.40 5.16 3.78
C THR A 54 15.81 6.30 2.94
N PHE A 55 15.09 7.26 3.53
CA PHE A 55 14.38 8.29 2.78
C PHE A 55 14.81 9.70 3.16
N ASP A 56 15.13 10.52 2.16
CA ASP A 56 15.22 11.97 2.33
C ASP A 56 13.79 12.55 2.31
N LEU A 57 13.17 12.59 3.48
CA LEU A 57 11.78 13.03 3.66
C LEU A 57 11.57 14.51 3.31
N ASP A 58 12.63 15.32 3.30
CA ASP A 58 12.52 16.74 2.95
C ASP A 58 12.18 16.94 1.47
N LEU A 59 12.56 16.01 0.61
CA LEU A 59 12.29 16.04 -0.83
C LEU A 59 10.94 15.42 -1.21
N ILE A 60 10.18 14.91 -0.25
CA ILE A 60 8.91 14.20 -0.49
C ILE A 60 7.75 15.09 -0.04
N ASP A 61 6.83 15.38 -0.97
CA ASP A 61 5.60 16.13 -0.69
C ASP A 61 4.48 15.23 -0.15
N LEU A 62 4.41 13.98 -0.63
CA LEU A 62 3.43 12.99 -0.17
C LEU A 62 4.08 11.60 -0.09
N PHE A 63 3.98 10.98 1.06
CA PHE A 63 4.50 9.64 1.35
C PHE A 63 3.32 8.68 1.56
N CYS A 64 3.12 7.79 0.61
CA CYS A 64 2.05 6.80 0.63
C CYS A 64 2.59 5.45 1.10
N VAL A 65 1.93 4.83 2.06
CA VAL A 65 2.31 3.52 2.62
C VAL A 65 1.18 2.52 2.40
N MET A 66 1.47 1.40 1.75
CA MET A 66 0.55 0.26 1.60
C MET A 66 1.25 -1.02 2.06
N LEU A 67 1.08 -1.35 3.34
CA LEU A 67 1.71 -2.49 4.02
C LEU A 67 0.77 -3.09 5.06
N GLY A 68 1.07 -4.31 5.50
CA GLY A 68 0.36 -5.05 6.54
C GLY A 68 -0.19 -6.41 6.08
N SER A 69 -0.37 -6.62 4.77
CA SER A 69 -0.83 -7.92 4.23
C SER A 69 0.15 -9.04 4.57
N ASN A 70 1.44 -8.82 4.33
CA ASN A 70 2.47 -9.81 4.60
C ASN A 70 2.63 -10.07 6.11
N ASP A 71 2.44 -9.04 6.93
CA ASP A 71 2.50 -9.20 8.38
C ASP A 71 1.42 -10.17 8.86
N LEU A 72 0.17 -10.04 8.38
CA LEU A 72 -0.90 -11.00 8.66
C LEU A 72 -0.58 -12.41 8.17
N ILE A 73 -0.07 -12.54 6.94
CA ILE A 73 0.35 -13.84 6.36
C ILE A 73 1.47 -14.48 7.19
N HIS A 74 2.30 -13.68 7.85
CA HIS A 74 3.33 -14.11 8.80
C HIS A 74 2.81 -14.24 10.23
N TYR A 75 1.48 -14.26 10.41
CA TYR A 75 0.80 -14.48 11.70
C TYR A 75 1.05 -13.41 12.77
N TYR A 76 1.37 -12.17 12.39
CA TYR A 76 1.26 -11.04 13.31
C TYR A 76 -0.21 -10.68 13.49
N ASP A 77 -0.61 -10.41 14.71
CA ASP A 77 -1.96 -9.89 14.96
C ASP A 77 -2.07 -8.38 14.60
N VAL A 78 -3.31 -7.92 14.51
CA VAL A 78 -3.60 -6.53 14.13
C VAL A 78 -2.96 -5.53 15.11
N GLU A 79 -2.90 -5.84 16.40
CA GLU A 79 -2.33 -4.94 17.42
C GLU A 79 -0.82 -4.78 17.23
N GLN A 80 -0.11 -5.89 16.94
CA GLN A 80 1.32 -5.85 16.61
C GLN A 80 1.59 -5.03 15.36
N ILE A 81 0.80 -5.23 14.30
CA ILE A 81 0.92 -4.47 13.04
C ILE A 81 0.67 -2.98 13.28
N LEU A 82 -0.32 -2.63 14.09
CA LEU A 82 -0.59 -1.24 14.46
C LEU A 82 0.56 -0.63 15.26
N SER A 83 1.22 -1.40 16.12
CA SER A 83 2.41 -0.92 16.83
C SER A 83 3.53 -0.54 15.85
N PHE A 84 3.82 -1.39 14.86
CA PHE A 84 4.81 -1.09 13.81
C PHE A 84 4.41 0.11 12.96
N MET A 85 3.11 0.25 12.63
CA MET A 85 2.63 1.40 11.88
C MET A 85 2.74 2.70 12.71
N HIS A 86 2.48 2.65 14.01
CA HIS A 86 2.68 3.81 14.88
C HIS A 86 4.15 4.22 14.97
N GLU A 87 5.09 3.27 15.07
CA GLU A 87 6.52 3.55 15.03
C GLU A 87 6.90 4.28 13.73
N LEU A 88 6.40 3.81 12.58
CA LEU A 88 6.63 4.47 11.30
C LEU A 88 6.00 5.87 11.25
N ILE A 89 4.76 6.03 11.70
CA ILE A 89 4.06 7.33 11.73
C ILE A 89 4.81 8.34 12.61
N ASP A 90 5.33 7.91 13.75
CA ASP A 90 6.01 8.79 14.70
C ASP A 90 7.39 9.26 14.21
N SER A 91 7.98 8.53 13.26
CA SER A 91 9.23 8.89 12.60
C SER A 91 9.08 9.88 11.45
N MET A 92 7.85 10.18 11.03
CA MET A 92 7.56 10.96 9.82
C MET A 92 6.83 12.27 10.09
N ASP A 93 6.86 13.19 9.13
CA ASP A 93 5.92 14.32 9.10
C ASP A 93 4.52 13.83 8.75
N LYS A 94 3.66 13.73 9.75
CA LYS A 94 2.27 13.24 9.63
C LYS A 94 1.43 13.99 8.59
N ARG A 95 1.81 15.24 8.25
CA ARG A 95 1.11 16.05 7.24
C ARG A 95 1.38 15.59 5.81
N LYS A 96 2.50 14.88 5.61
CA LYS A 96 2.91 14.34 4.32
C LYS A 96 2.55 12.85 4.16
N LEU A 97 1.99 12.21 5.18
CA LEU A 97 1.73 10.78 5.19
C LEU A 97 0.31 10.46 4.74
N LEU A 98 0.17 9.44 3.89
CA LEU A 98 -1.08 8.83 3.50
C LEU A 98 -0.96 7.30 3.63
N ILE A 99 -1.79 6.70 4.45
CA ILE A 99 -1.93 5.24 4.50
C ILE A 99 -2.91 4.80 3.42
N LEU A 100 -2.52 3.83 2.63
CA LEU A 100 -3.40 3.11 1.71
C LEU A 100 -3.79 1.80 2.37
N CYS A 101 -5.08 1.56 2.57
CA CYS A 101 -5.56 0.27 3.05
C CYS A 101 -5.12 -0.84 2.09
N PRO A 102 -4.41 -1.88 2.55
CA PRO A 102 -4.05 -2.99 1.70
C PRO A 102 -5.28 -3.69 1.11
N PRO A 103 -5.12 -4.37 -0.05
CA PRO A 103 -6.21 -5.13 -0.66
C PRO A 103 -6.76 -6.21 0.27
N ILE A 104 -8.07 -6.45 0.18
CA ILE A 104 -8.71 -7.51 0.96
C ILE A 104 -8.26 -8.87 0.41
N LEU A 105 -7.54 -9.64 1.23
CA LEU A 105 -7.11 -10.99 0.91
C LEU A 105 -8.31 -11.91 0.69
N GLN A 106 -8.24 -12.76 -0.33
CA GLN A 106 -9.35 -13.67 -0.70
C GLN A 106 -9.25 -15.03 -0.01
N PHE A 107 -8.37 -15.19 0.97
CA PHE A 107 -8.30 -16.37 1.83
C PHE A 107 -9.20 -16.19 3.05
N ASP A 108 -10.04 -17.17 3.34
CA ASP A 108 -10.94 -17.13 4.49
C ASP A 108 -10.17 -16.92 5.80
N GLU A 109 -8.97 -17.51 5.93
CA GLU A 109 -8.11 -17.41 7.11
C GLU A 109 -7.70 -15.96 7.45
N PHE A 110 -7.43 -15.12 6.43
CA PHE A 110 -6.92 -13.76 6.63
C PHE A 110 -7.92 -12.67 6.31
N ARG A 111 -9.08 -13.03 5.74
CA ARG A 111 -10.05 -12.05 5.26
C ARG A 111 -10.58 -11.13 6.36
N ASP A 112 -10.96 -11.71 7.48
CA ASP A 112 -11.49 -10.94 8.60
C ASP A 112 -10.41 -10.07 9.24
N GLU A 113 -9.19 -10.59 9.34
CA GLU A 113 -8.07 -9.85 9.95
C GLU A 113 -7.61 -8.68 9.07
N ILE A 114 -7.54 -8.82 7.73
CA ILE A 114 -7.22 -7.71 6.84
C ILE A 114 -8.32 -6.63 6.88
N MET A 115 -9.59 -7.02 7.01
CA MET A 115 -10.68 -6.06 7.16
C MET A 115 -10.59 -5.30 8.49
N LYS A 116 -10.27 -5.99 9.60
CA LYS A 116 -10.04 -5.35 10.90
C LYS A 116 -8.85 -4.39 10.84
N LEU A 117 -7.76 -4.78 10.19
CA LEU A 117 -6.59 -3.93 10.00
C LEU A 117 -6.95 -2.66 9.22
N ASN A 118 -7.70 -2.80 8.12
CA ASN A 118 -8.14 -1.67 7.31
C ASN A 118 -9.04 -0.70 8.11
N GLU A 119 -9.96 -1.23 8.93
CA GLU A 119 -10.77 -0.39 9.81
C GLU A 119 -9.92 0.35 10.86
N ALA A 120 -8.90 -0.32 11.41
CA ALA A 120 -7.99 0.30 12.37
C ALA A 120 -7.13 1.40 11.70
N TYR A 121 -6.68 1.20 10.47
CA TYR A 121 -5.94 2.22 9.73
C TYR A 121 -6.76 3.49 9.46
N LYS A 122 -8.07 3.39 9.27
CA LYS A 122 -8.95 4.55 9.06
C LYS A 122 -9.02 5.49 10.28
N VAL A 123 -8.69 4.99 11.46
CA VAL A 123 -8.75 5.75 12.72
C VAL A 123 -7.39 5.95 13.40
N ILE A 124 -6.29 5.62 12.72
CA ILE A 124 -4.93 5.65 13.30
C ILE A 124 -4.37 7.05 13.56
N GLY A 125 -5.04 8.09 13.11
CA GLY A 125 -4.68 9.48 13.40
C GLY A 125 -3.89 10.22 12.29
N VAL A 126 -3.74 9.61 11.12
CA VAL A 126 -3.22 10.20 9.88
C VAL A 126 -4.19 9.94 8.73
N PRO A 127 -4.10 10.69 7.61
CA PRO A 127 -4.92 10.41 6.44
C PRO A 127 -4.81 8.95 5.99
N CYS A 128 -5.96 8.32 5.75
CA CYS A 128 -6.06 6.96 5.26
C CYS A 128 -7.04 6.89 4.10
N LEU A 129 -6.66 6.19 3.04
CA LEU A 129 -7.48 5.97 1.86
C LEU A 129 -7.78 4.47 1.72
N ASP A 130 -9.03 4.10 1.89
CA ASP A 130 -9.52 2.76 1.60
C ASP A 130 -10.04 2.70 0.16
N CYS A 131 -9.31 2.00 -0.68
CA CYS A 131 -9.67 1.79 -2.08
C CYS A 131 -10.43 0.47 -2.33
N ASN A 132 -10.66 -0.33 -1.29
CA ASN A 132 -11.39 -1.60 -1.44
C ASN A 132 -12.88 -1.40 -1.79
N PRO A 133 -13.52 -2.39 -2.45
CA PRO A 133 -12.90 -3.57 -3.00
C PRO A 133 -12.08 -3.27 -4.26
N LEU A 134 -11.02 -4.06 -4.47
CA LEU A 134 -10.18 -4.03 -5.67
C LEU A 134 -10.22 -5.40 -6.36
N ASP A 135 -10.03 -5.40 -7.68
CA ASP A 135 -9.97 -6.65 -8.45
C ASP A 135 -8.65 -7.38 -8.16
N MET A 136 -8.76 -8.64 -7.74
CA MET A 136 -7.63 -9.47 -7.32
C MET A 136 -7.27 -10.50 -8.39
N SER A 137 -6.00 -10.87 -8.44
CA SER A 137 -5.54 -11.97 -9.28
C SER A 137 -6.02 -13.32 -8.73
N PHE A 138 -5.81 -14.39 -9.49
CA PHE A 138 -6.27 -15.73 -9.16
C PHE A 138 -5.70 -16.30 -7.86
N ASP A 139 -4.58 -15.76 -7.40
CA ASP A 139 -3.96 -16.17 -6.14
C ASP A 139 -4.60 -15.54 -4.90
N GLY A 140 -5.50 -14.58 -5.08
CA GLY A 140 -6.24 -13.93 -4.01
C GLY A 140 -5.41 -13.06 -3.06
N VAL A 141 -4.14 -12.79 -3.41
CA VAL A 141 -3.18 -11.95 -2.64
C VAL A 141 -2.81 -10.69 -3.42
N HIS A 142 -2.56 -10.86 -4.71
CA HIS A 142 -2.06 -9.77 -5.55
C HIS A 142 -3.17 -9.13 -6.37
N LEU A 143 -3.03 -7.84 -6.62
CA LEU A 143 -3.91 -7.13 -7.53
C LEU A 143 -3.81 -7.72 -8.94
N SER A 144 -4.93 -7.75 -9.65
CA SER A 144 -4.91 -8.00 -11.10
C SER A 144 -4.52 -6.73 -11.86
N GLU A 145 -4.32 -6.83 -13.17
CA GLU A 145 -4.13 -5.64 -14.04
C GLU A 145 -5.28 -4.64 -13.88
N LYS A 146 -6.51 -5.14 -13.77
CA LYS A 146 -7.69 -4.33 -13.52
C LYS A 146 -7.65 -3.70 -12.13
N GLY A 147 -7.23 -4.45 -11.11
CA GLY A 147 -7.06 -3.94 -9.74
C GLY A 147 -6.02 -2.82 -9.63
N HIS A 148 -4.90 -2.95 -10.33
CA HIS A 148 -3.91 -1.87 -10.44
C HIS A 148 -4.51 -0.60 -11.06
N LYS A 149 -5.27 -0.74 -12.14
CA LYS A 149 -5.95 0.41 -12.76
C LYS A 149 -6.98 1.05 -11.82
N GLU A 150 -7.78 0.25 -11.14
CA GLU A 150 -8.80 0.72 -10.18
C GLU A 150 -8.14 1.49 -9.03
N LEU A 151 -7.05 0.95 -8.47
CA LEU A 151 -6.31 1.58 -7.39
C LEU A 151 -5.70 2.91 -7.85
N GLY A 152 -5.06 2.94 -9.02
CA GLY A 152 -4.50 4.17 -9.60
C GLY A 152 -5.54 5.26 -9.79
N ILE A 153 -6.73 4.93 -10.29
CA ILE A 153 -7.84 5.90 -10.45
C ILE A 153 -8.27 6.47 -9.09
N LYS A 154 -8.48 5.61 -8.09
CA LYS A 154 -8.93 6.04 -6.76
C LYS A 154 -7.90 6.93 -6.04
N ILE A 155 -6.61 6.59 -6.16
CA ILE A 155 -5.53 7.44 -5.62
C ILE A 155 -5.47 8.77 -6.38
N ALA A 156 -5.60 8.77 -7.71
CA ALA A 156 -5.62 10.00 -8.50
C ALA A 156 -6.77 10.93 -8.12
N GLU A 157 -7.96 10.37 -7.85
CA GLU A 157 -9.11 11.16 -7.37
C GLU A 157 -8.84 11.80 -5.99
N TYR A 158 -8.13 11.10 -5.11
CA TYR A 158 -7.71 11.66 -3.83
C TYR A 158 -6.68 12.78 -4.05
N MET A 159 -5.63 12.54 -4.84
CA MET A 159 -4.56 13.51 -5.06
C MET A 159 -5.03 14.80 -5.74
N LYS A 160 -6.06 14.76 -6.59
CA LYS A 160 -6.65 15.95 -7.22
C LYS A 160 -7.36 16.90 -6.23
N ARG A 161 -7.53 16.48 -4.98
CA ARG A 161 -8.16 17.28 -3.91
C ARG A 161 -7.14 17.91 -2.95
N LEU A 162 -5.86 17.51 -3.09
CA LEU A 162 -4.76 18.11 -2.35
C LEU A 162 -4.37 19.47 -2.95
#